data_fcfeeba299c96aae52878cbd43264240
#
_entry.id   fcfeeba299c96aae52878cbd43264240
#
_cell.length_a   1.000
_cell.length_b   1.000
_cell.length_c   1.000
_cell.angle_alpha   90.00
_cell.angle_beta   90.00
_cell.angle_gamma   90.00
#
_symmetry.space_group_name_H-M   'P 1'
#
loop_
_entity.id
_entity.type
_entity.pdbx_description
1 polymer ?
#
loop_
_entity_poly.entity_id
_entity_poly.type
_entity_poly.pdbx_seq_one_letter_code
_entity_poly.pdbx_strand_id
1 'polypeptide(L)'
;LPEAAGIMETIGDEAMKTDLEEIKAITIGHFGSLSLDHADLPAIYASIPAPMKMTWFKLCCDCMDLEDYSLYLKKSWLDEEDPNQDANVSREEIVAYFRKATKLMNAAEQAYFDALPDKITIYRGVSPHRAVYGLSWTPDHEIAMRYKRRYETGEVQGEMLTATIDKKHALCYIDELQERELVVDVFRIRNQIETMS
;
A
#
# COMPACT_ATOMS: atom_id res chain seq x y z
N LEU A 1 -33.07 -21.82 -2.16
CA LEU A 1 -31.79 -21.85 -1.44
C LEU A 1 -31.26 -20.42 -1.18
N PRO A 2 -31.85 -19.64 -0.23
CA PRO A 2 -31.30 -18.32 0.16
C PRO A 2 -30.45 -18.36 1.44
N GLU A 3 -30.33 -19.52 2.13
CA GLU A 3 -29.62 -19.58 3.40
C GLU A 3 -28.08 -19.62 3.29
N ALA A 4 -27.52 -20.08 2.18
CA ALA A 4 -26.06 -20.22 2.06
C ALA A 4 -25.33 -18.89 1.83
N ALA A 5 -25.97 -17.91 1.19
CA ALA A 5 -25.37 -16.59 0.95
C ALA A 5 -25.30 -15.76 2.24
N GLY A 6 -26.33 -15.82 3.08
CA GLY A 6 -26.36 -15.11 4.38
C GLY A 6 -25.34 -15.63 5.39
N ILE A 7 -25.03 -16.93 5.35
CA ILE A 7 -24.03 -17.54 6.26
C ILE A 7 -22.60 -17.17 5.87
N MET A 8 -22.30 -17.04 4.59
CA MET A 8 -20.96 -16.63 4.13
C MET A 8 -20.67 -15.15 4.42
N GLU A 9 -21.67 -14.26 4.27
CA GLU A 9 -21.51 -12.84 4.65
C GLU A 9 -21.30 -12.67 6.16
N THR A 10 -22.04 -13.45 6.97
CA THR A 10 -21.94 -13.34 8.44
C THR A 10 -20.59 -13.87 8.97
N ILE A 11 -20.07 -14.96 8.40
CA ILE A 11 -18.76 -15.52 8.80
C ILE A 11 -17.61 -14.57 8.39
N GLY A 12 -17.68 -13.95 7.22
CA GLY A 12 -16.69 -12.97 6.77
C GLY A 12 -16.66 -11.71 7.65
N ASP A 13 -17.83 -11.21 8.04
CA ASP A 13 -17.97 -10.02 8.86
C ASP A 13 -17.56 -10.27 10.34
N GLU A 14 -17.81 -11.46 10.87
CA GLU A 14 -17.36 -11.85 12.22
C GLU A 14 -15.85 -12.09 12.29
N ALA A 15 -15.24 -12.74 11.30
CA ALA A 15 -13.80 -12.94 11.23
C ALA A 15 -13.05 -11.59 11.10
N MET A 16 -13.56 -10.69 10.26
CA MET A 16 -12.98 -9.35 10.09
C MET A 16 -13.10 -8.49 11.35
N LYS A 17 -14.21 -8.61 12.10
CA LYS A 17 -14.38 -7.93 13.42
C LYS A 17 -13.40 -8.47 14.45
N THR A 18 -13.18 -9.78 14.49
CA THR A 18 -12.26 -10.42 15.43
C THR A 18 -10.82 -9.94 15.20
N ASP A 19 -10.36 -9.92 13.95
CA ASP A 19 -9.01 -9.45 13.60
C ASP A 19 -8.82 -7.98 13.95
N LEU A 20 -9.79 -7.12 13.68
CA LEU A 20 -9.74 -5.71 14.01
C LEU A 20 -9.73 -5.46 15.52
N GLU A 21 -10.53 -6.20 16.30
CA GLU A 21 -10.56 -6.10 17.77
C GLU A 21 -9.27 -6.65 18.40
N GLU A 22 -8.68 -7.70 17.83
CA GLU A 22 -7.38 -8.21 18.25
C GLU A 22 -6.26 -7.18 18.04
N ILE A 23 -6.22 -6.53 16.88
CA ILE A 23 -5.24 -5.47 16.60
C ILE A 23 -5.44 -4.26 17.50
N LYS A 24 -6.69 -3.87 17.73
CA LYS A 24 -6.99 -2.81 18.70
C LYS A 24 -6.54 -3.21 20.12
N ALA A 25 -6.76 -4.46 20.53
CA ALA A 25 -6.35 -4.94 21.85
C ALA A 25 -4.83 -4.98 22.01
N ILE A 26 -4.10 -5.46 21.01
CA ILE A 26 -2.63 -5.42 20.96
C ILE A 26 -2.15 -3.98 21.06
N THR A 27 -2.75 -3.10 20.29
CA THR A 27 -2.37 -1.68 20.23
C THR A 27 -2.71 -0.98 21.56
N ILE A 28 -3.94 -1.10 22.06
CA ILE A 28 -4.41 -0.49 23.32
C ILE A 28 -3.68 -1.06 24.54
N GLY A 29 -3.32 -2.35 24.54
CA GLY A 29 -2.54 -2.97 25.60
C GLY A 29 -1.16 -2.33 25.81
N HIS A 30 -0.60 -1.74 24.76
CA HIS A 30 0.63 -0.97 24.81
C HIS A 30 0.40 0.55 24.97
N PHE A 31 -0.82 1.03 24.76
CA PHE A 31 -1.21 2.44 24.86
C PHE A 31 -1.87 2.74 26.21
N GLY A 32 -1.08 2.80 27.25
CA GLY A 32 -1.56 3.34 28.55
C GLY A 32 -1.75 4.86 28.57
N SER A 33 -1.43 5.55 27.48
CA SER A 33 -1.55 7.01 27.30
C SER A 33 -1.80 7.38 25.83
N LEU A 34 -2.27 8.59 25.56
CA LEU A 34 -2.57 9.12 24.21
C LEU A 34 -1.33 9.36 23.31
N SER A 35 -0.14 8.97 23.72
CA SER A 35 1.08 9.05 22.93
C SER A 35 1.77 7.69 22.89
N LEU A 36 2.15 7.26 21.68
CA LEU A 36 3.04 6.12 21.47
C LEU A 36 4.45 6.52 21.80
N ASP A 37 5.09 5.78 22.70
CA ASP A 37 6.54 5.92 22.90
C ASP A 37 7.24 5.28 21.68
N HIS A 38 8.12 6.06 21.05
CA HIS A 38 8.99 5.59 19.97
C HIS A 38 9.70 4.27 20.31
N ALA A 39 10.08 4.06 21.57
CA ALA A 39 10.75 2.85 22.03
C ALA A 39 9.89 1.58 21.94
N ASP A 40 8.57 1.70 22.03
CA ASP A 40 7.64 0.56 22.04
C ASP A 40 7.17 0.16 20.62
N LEU A 41 7.21 1.08 19.68
CA LEU A 41 6.74 0.87 18.31
C LEU A 41 7.33 -0.34 17.60
N PRO A 42 8.65 -0.62 17.67
CA PRO A 42 9.22 -1.80 16.99
C PRO A 42 8.63 -3.12 17.49
N ALA A 43 8.41 -3.26 18.79
CA ALA A 43 7.87 -4.47 19.39
C ALA A 43 6.39 -4.66 19.04
N ILE A 44 5.60 -3.58 19.11
CA ILE A 44 4.19 -3.57 18.72
C ILE A 44 4.07 -3.95 17.24
N TYR A 45 4.81 -3.27 16.37
CA TYR A 45 4.77 -3.51 14.93
C TYR A 45 5.13 -4.96 14.56
N ALA A 46 6.14 -5.53 15.23
CA ALA A 46 6.55 -6.92 14.99
C ALA A 46 5.45 -7.93 15.34
N SER A 47 4.56 -7.62 16.27
CA SER A 47 3.44 -8.50 16.67
C SER A 47 2.23 -8.40 15.76
N ILE A 48 2.15 -7.39 14.87
CA ILE A 48 1.02 -7.22 13.94
C ILE A 48 1.22 -8.19 12.74
N PRO A 49 0.20 -8.98 12.38
CA PRO A 49 0.24 -9.84 11.19
C PRO A 49 0.45 -9.04 9.90
N ALA A 50 1.20 -9.61 8.95
CA ALA A 50 1.51 -8.94 7.67
C ALA A 50 0.26 -8.41 6.93
N PRO A 51 -0.87 -9.15 6.80
CA PRO A 51 -2.06 -8.65 6.10
C PRO A 51 -2.80 -7.50 6.80
N MET A 52 -2.35 -7.09 7.98
CA MET A 52 -3.00 -6.09 8.83
C MET A 52 -2.11 -4.88 9.13
N LYS A 53 -0.98 -4.75 8.44
CA LYS A 53 -0.01 -3.68 8.70
C LYS A 53 -0.59 -2.29 8.39
N MET A 54 -1.28 -2.14 7.26
CA MET A 54 -1.94 -0.87 6.91
C MET A 54 -3.12 -0.57 7.83
N THR A 55 -3.92 -1.58 8.19
CA THR A 55 -4.98 -1.44 9.19
C THR A 55 -4.42 -0.95 10.53
N TRP A 56 -3.33 -1.55 11.03
CA TRP A 56 -2.66 -1.11 12.24
C TRP A 56 -2.18 0.35 12.12
N PHE A 57 -1.53 0.69 11.02
CA PHE A 57 -1.07 2.05 10.78
C PHE A 57 -2.24 3.05 10.86
N LYS A 58 -3.36 2.76 10.18
CA LYS A 58 -4.58 3.59 10.25
C LYS A 58 -5.05 3.81 11.70
N LEU A 59 -5.01 2.79 12.54
CA LEU A 59 -5.51 2.86 13.92
C LEU A 59 -4.65 3.72 14.83
N CYS A 60 -3.35 3.86 14.55
CA CYS A 60 -2.41 4.51 15.46
C CYS A 60 -1.61 5.68 14.86
N CYS A 61 -1.73 5.96 13.59
CA CYS A 61 -0.93 7.00 12.94
C CYS A 61 -1.09 8.42 13.53
N ASP A 62 -2.22 8.73 14.14
CA ASP A 62 -2.45 10.02 14.80
C ASP A 62 -1.77 10.14 16.18
N CYS A 63 -1.29 9.02 16.73
CA CYS A 63 -0.53 8.97 17.99
C CYS A 63 0.99 8.99 17.76
N MET A 64 1.45 8.99 16.51
CA MET A 64 2.87 9.00 16.12
C MET A 64 3.37 10.42 15.88
N ASP A 65 4.65 10.68 16.16
CA ASP A 65 5.30 11.85 15.62
C ASP A 65 5.49 11.73 14.09
N LEU A 66 5.96 12.79 13.43
CA LEU A 66 6.10 12.80 11.97
C LEU A 66 7.19 11.86 11.44
N GLU A 67 8.20 11.55 12.27
CA GLU A 67 9.28 10.65 11.89
C GLU A 67 8.79 9.20 11.93
N ASP A 68 8.19 8.79 13.04
CA ASP A 68 7.56 7.48 13.21
C ASP A 68 6.42 7.27 12.22
N TYR A 69 5.59 8.30 12.01
CA TYR A 69 4.53 8.27 11.01
C TYR A 69 5.07 7.89 9.63
N SER A 70 6.12 8.57 9.17
CA SER A 70 6.70 8.32 7.84
C SER A 70 7.38 6.95 7.76
N LEU A 71 8.09 6.56 8.82
CA LEU A 71 8.76 5.26 8.93
C LEU A 71 7.74 4.11 8.88
N TYR A 72 6.71 4.16 9.73
CA TYR A 72 5.74 3.05 9.83
C TYR A 72 4.73 3.03 8.70
N LEU A 73 4.43 4.16 8.07
CA LEU A 73 3.69 4.16 6.80
C LEU A 73 4.46 3.38 5.73
N LYS A 74 5.75 3.71 5.52
CA LYS A 74 6.59 3.03 4.52
C LYS A 74 6.74 1.54 4.83
N LYS A 75 7.00 1.20 6.10
CA LYS A 75 7.09 -0.21 6.52
C LYS A 75 5.79 -0.96 6.31
N SER A 76 4.65 -0.40 6.70
CA SER A 76 3.34 -1.04 6.52
C SER A 76 3.01 -1.25 5.04
N TRP A 77 3.36 -0.28 4.20
CA TRP A 77 3.22 -0.41 2.75
C TRP A 77 4.05 -1.54 2.15
N LEU A 78 5.30 -1.70 2.61
CA LEU A 78 6.24 -2.71 2.07
C LEU A 78 6.01 -4.11 2.66
N ASP A 79 5.60 -4.20 3.92
CA ASP A 79 5.48 -5.48 4.63
C ASP A 79 4.12 -6.16 4.40
N GLU A 80 3.14 -5.45 3.86
CA GLU A 80 1.85 -6.00 3.47
C GLU A 80 1.87 -6.46 2.02
N GLU A 81 1.43 -7.70 1.74
CA GLU A 81 1.51 -8.29 0.39
C GLU A 81 0.66 -7.54 -0.64
N ASP A 82 -0.49 -6.99 -0.24
CA ASP A 82 -1.37 -6.20 -1.11
C ASP A 82 -2.02 -5.04 -0.37
N PRO A 83 -1.27 -4.01 -0.03
CA PRO A 83 -1.81 -2.85 0.69
C PRO A 83 -2.87 -2.09 -0.10
N ASN A 84 -2.97 -2.31 -1.42
CA ASN A 84 -4.01 -1.73 -2.27
C ASN A 84 -5.40 -2.37 -2.06
N GLN A 85 -5.46 -3.53 -1.40
CA GLN A 85 -6.67 -4.32 -1.14
C GLN A 85 -6.88 -4.60 0.36
N ASP A 86 -6.23 -3.83 1.24
CA ASP A 86 -6.53 -3.91 2.68
C ASP A 86 -8.03 -3.67 2.90
N ALA A 87 -8.67 -4.56 3.68
CA ALA A 87 -10.11 -4.54 3.89
C ALA A 87 -10.61 -3.32 4.68
N ASN A 88 -9.72 -2.69 5.45
CA ASN A 88 -10.04 -1.62 6.40
C ASN A 88 -9.47 -0.25 5.99
N VAL A 89 -8.61 -0.19 4.98
CA VAL A 89 -7.95 1.03 4.53
C VAL A 89 -8.18 1.25 3.05
N SER A 90 -8.90 2.31 2.72
CA SER A 90 -9.14 2.66 1.33
C SER A 90 -7.89 3.24 0.67
N ARG A 91 -7.79 3.12 -0.65
CA ARG A 91 -6.68 3.72 -1.41
C ARG A 91 -6.65 5.24 -1.32
N GLU A 92 -7.81 5.87 -1.16
CA GLU A 92 -7.92 7.32 -0.89
C GLU A 92 -7.25 7.70 0.43
N GLU A 93 -7.47 6.91 1.48
CA GLU A 93 -6.80 7.10 2.78
C GLU A 93 -5.29 6.89 2.65
N ILE A 94 -4.86 5.85 1.92
CA ILE A 94 -3.43 5.59 1.68
C ILE A 94 -2.78 6.79 0.96
N VAL A 95 -3.42 7.33 -0.07
CA VAL A 95 -2.93 8.54 -0.75
C VAL A 95 -2.82 9.73 0.22
N ALA A 96 -3.80 9.91 1.10
CA ALA A 96 -3.76 10.97 2.11
C ALA A 96 -2.61 10.76 3.11
N TYR A 97 -2.34 9.51 3.51
CA TYR A 97 -1.21 9.18 4.38
C TYR A 97 0.14 9.51 3.73
N PHE A 98 0.35 9.09 2.48
CA PHE A 98 1.57 9.41 1.75
C PHE A 98 1.77 10.90 1.55
N ARG A 99 0.71 11.69 1.38
CA ARG A 99 0.77 13.15 1.26
C ARG A 99 1.11 13.85 2.57
N LYS A 100 0.71 13.29 3.72
CA LYS A 100 1.02 13.82 5.06
C LYS A 100 2.47 13.51 5.47
N ALA A 101 3.03 12.41 5.01
CA ALA A 101 4.38 11.97 5.38
C ALA A 101 5.47 12.90 4.83
N THR A 102 6.54 13.09 5.59
CA THR A 102 7.60 14.07 5.27
C THR A 102 8.96 13.48 4.96
N LYS A 103 9.25 12.26 5.43
CA LYS A 103 10.56 11.59 5.31
C LYS A 103 10.41 10.16 4.79
N LEU A 104 9.72 9.98 3.68
CA LEU A 104 9.48 8.65 3.10
C LEU A 104 10.71 8.08 2.40
N MET A 105 11.47 8.94 1.74
CA MET A 105 12.59 8.56 0.90
C MET A 105 13.91 8.70 1.63
N ASN A 106 14.81 7.74 1.49
CA ASN A 106 16.20 7.89 1.87
C ASN A 106 16.93 8.83 0.88
N ALA A 107 18.19 9.17 1.15
CA ALA A 107 18.94 10.14 0.33
C ALA A 107 19.09 9.70 -1.14
N ALA A 108 19.27 8.40 -1.40
CA ALA A 108 19.42 7.87 -2.76
C ALA A 108 18.07 7.87 -3.51
N GLU A 109 17.00 7.46 -2.83
CA GLU A 109 15.63 7.50 -3.35
C GLU A 109 15.20 8.93 -3.67
N GLN A 110 15.49 9.88 -2.77
CA GLN A 110 15.19 11.29 -2.98
C GLN A 110 15.96 11.86 -4.18
N ALA A 111 17.27 11.58 -4.29
CA ALA A 111 18.08 12.04 -5.41
C ALA A 111 17.57 11.48 -6.75
N TYR A 112 17.18 10.19 -6.78
CA TYR A 112 16.57 9.60 -7.97
C TYR A 112 15.24 10.26 -8.31
N PHE A 113 14.37 10.43 -7.32
CA PHE A 113 13.07 11.07 -7.49
C PHE A 113 13.22 12.51 -8.01
N ASP A 114 14.15 13.28 -7.46
CA ASP A 114 14.39 14.67 -7.87
C ASP A 114 14.89 14.76 -9.31
N ALA A 115 15.68 13.79 -9.76
CA ALA A 115 16.20 13.70 -11.12
C ALA A 115 15.16 13.23 -12.17
N LEU A 116 13.99 12.73 -11.76
CA LEU A 116 12.94 12.35 -12.69
C LEU A 116 12.45 13.56 -13.49
N PRO A 117 12.13 13.39 -14.79
CA PRO A 117 11.59 14.47 -15.62
C PRO A 117 10.18 14.88 -15.15
N ASP A 118 9.72 16.06 -15.58
CA ASP A 118 8.39 16.57 -15.24
C ASP A 118 7.24 15.66 -15.71
N LYS A 119 7.46 14.94 -16.81
CA LYS A 119 6.56 13.89 -17.32
C LYS A 119 7.27 12.54 -17.29
N ILE A 120 6.61 11.56 -16.67
CA ILE A 120 7.16 10.23 -16.45
C ILE A 120 6.23 9.20 -17.09
N THR A 121 6.78 8.32 -17.93
CA THR A 121 6.06 7.11 -18.36
C THR A 121 6.25 6.04 -17.30
N ILE A 122 5.14 5.50 -16.83
CA ILE A 122 5.07 4.50 -15.77
C ILE A 122 4.29 3.28 -16.23
N TYR A 123 4.59 2.15 -15.63
CA TYR A 123 3.99 0.86 -15.91
C TYR A 123 3.48 0.20 -14.64
N ARG A 124 2.43 -0.59 -14.77
CA ARG A 124 1.92 -1.44 -13.69
C ARG A 124 1.57 -2.80 -14.25
N GLY A 125 2.24 -3.83 -13.76
CA GLY A 125 1.86 -5.22 -13.98
C GLY A 125 0.79 -5.61 -12.96
N VAL A 126 -0.38 -5.94 -13.45
CA VAL A 126 -1.51 -6.41 -12.63
C VAL A 126 -1.59 -7.92 -12.76
N SER A 127 -1.15 -8.63 -11.73
CA SER A 127 -1.32 -10.08 -11.68
C SER A 127 -2.79 -10.44 -11.44
N PRO A 128 -3.22 -11.66 -11.84
CA PRO A 128 -4.57 -12.12 -11.58
C PRO A 128 -5.02 -11.91 -10.14
N HIS A 129 -6.26 -11.52 -9.94
CA HIS A 129 -6.88 -11.27 -8.63
C HIS A 129 -6.35 -10.06 -7.84
N ARG A 130 -5.50 -9.21 -8.45
CA ARG A 130 -5.01 -7.97 -7.85
C ARG A 130 -5.80 -6.74 -8.32
N ALA A 131 -5.79 -5.68 -7.51
CA ALA A 131 -6.45 -4.43 -7.84
C ALA A 131 -5.87 -3.81 -9.11
N VAL A 132 -6.69 -3.62 -10.15
CA VAL A 132 -6.27 -3.03 -11.43
C VAL A 132 -5.71 -1.61 -11.19
N TYR A 133 -6.49 -0.76 -10.53
CA TYR A 133 -6.09 0.62 -10.24
C TYR A 133 -5.40 0.75 -8.87
N GLY A 134 -4.29 0.02 -8.67
CA GLY A 134 -3.46 0.14 -7.48
C GLY A 134 -2.55 1.38 -7.53
N LEU A 135 -1.97 1.74 -6.37
CA LEU A 135 -1.11 2.92 -6.22
C LEU A 135 0.36 2.63 -6.57
N SER A 136 0.78 1.37 -6.64
CA SER A 136 2.15 0.93 -6.91
C SER A 136 2.40 0.86 -8.42
N TRP A 137 3.34 1.65 -8.90
CA TRP A 137 3.77 1.73 -10.30
C TRP A 137 5.29 1.72 -10.38
N THR A 138 5.85 1.51 -11.56
CA THR A 138 7.31 1.57 -11.77
C THR A 138 7.62 2.23 -13.13
N PRO A 139 8.71 3.00 -13.27
CA PRO A 139 9.19 3.45 -14.57
C PRO A 139 9.87 2.35 -15.38
N ASP A 140 10.03 1.15 -14.80
CA ASP A 140 10.71 0.02 -15.42
C ASP A 140 9.71 -1.01 -15.95
N HIS A 141 9.64 -1.11 -17.30
CA HIS A 141 8.73 -2.04 -17.97
C HIS A 141 8.97 -3.51 -17.58
N GLU A 142 10.24 -3.93 -17.42
CA GLU A 142 10.57 -5.32 -17.12
C GLU A 142 10.14 -5.71 -15.70
N ILE A 143 10.26 -4.77 -14.76
CA ILE A 143 9.73 -4.96 -13.40
C ILE A 143 8.21 -5.12 -13.46
N ALA A 144 7.50 -4.24 -14.14
CA ALA A 144 6.05 -4.35 -14.30
C ALA A 144 5.64 -5.66 -14.98
N MET A 145 6.39 -6.09 -16.01
CA MET A 145 6.13 -7.37 -16.69
C MET A 145 6.30 -8.57 -15.75
N ARG A 146 7.28 -8.54 -14.84
CA ARG A 146 7.48 -9.57 -13.82
C ARG A 146 6.26 -9.67 -12.88
N TYR A 147 5.70 -8.54 -12.46
CA TYR A 147 4.48 -8.50 -11.64
C TYR A 147 3.25 -9.00 -12.38
N LYS A 148 3.05 -8.61 -13.63
CA LYS A 148 1.98 -9.11 -14.48
C LYS A 148 1.95 -10.64 -14.49
N ARG A 149 3.13 -11.26 -14.65
CA ARG A 149 3.26 -12.72 -14.81
C ARG A 149 3.23 -13.51 -13.50
N ARG A 150 3.28 -12.86 -12.35
CA ARG A 150 3.53 -13.51 -11.05
C ARG A 150 2.56 -14.64 -10.72
N TYR A 151 1.30 -14.54 -11.12
CA TYR A 151 0.25 -15.55 -10.87
C TYR A 151 -0.50 -15.94 -12.14
N GLU A 152 0.11 -15.77 -13.31
CA GLU A 152 -0.50 -16.23 -14.56
C GLU A 152 -0.53 -17.76 -14.60
N THR A 153 -1.63 -18.27 -15.14
CA THR A 153 -1.80 -19.68 -15.51
C THR A 153 -2.14 -19.75 -17.00
N GLY A 154 -2.26 -20.98 -17.57
CA GLY A 154 -2.59 -21.11 -18.98
C GLY A 154 -3.91 -20.44 -19.39
N GLU A 155 -4.84 -20.27 -18.46
CA GLU A 155 -6.18 -19.71 -18.73
C GLU A 155 -6.36 -18.30 -18.17
N VAL A 156 -5.61 -17.92 -17.12
CA VAL A 156 -5.76 -16.64 -16.44
C VAL A 156 -4.49 -15.81 -16.63
N GLN A 157 -4.65 -14.70 -17.33
CA GLN A 157 -3.56 -13.78 -17.66
C GLN A 157 -3.65 -12.51 -16.82
N GLY A 158 -2.49 -11.94 -16.50
CA GLY A 158 -2.39 -10.60 -15.92
C GLY A 158 -2.54 -9.51 -16.99
N GLU A 159 -2.65 -8.27 -16.54
CA GLU A 159 -2.75 -7.10 -17.40
C GLU A 159 -1.51 -6.22 -17.27
N MET A 160 -1.14 -5.53 -18.34
CA MET A 160 -0.12 -4.50 -18.34
C MET A 160 -0.78 -3.16 -18.55
N LEU A 161 -0.58 -2.25 -17.60
CA LEU A 161 -1.04 -0.88 -17.70
C LEU A 161 0.14 0.05 -17.92
N THR A 162 -0.10 1.15 -18.63
CA THR A 162 0.85 2.25 -18.78
C THR A 162 0.14 3.59 -18.62
N ALA A 163 0.90 4.60 -18.21
CA ALA A 163 0.46 5.99 -18.20
C ALA A 163 1.64 6.92 -18.34
N THR A 164 1.44 8.08 -18.98
CA THR A 164 2.39 9.20 -18.93
C THR A 164 1.82 10.28 -18.03
N ILE A 165 2.45 10.50 -16.89
CA ILE A 165 1.94 11.36 -15.83
C ILE A 165 2.84 12.58 -15.58
N ASP A 166 2.27 13.63 -15.01
CA ASP A 166 3.06 14.69 -14.40
C ASP A 166 3.69 14.17 -13.10
N LYS A 167 4.98 14.46 -12.88
CA LYS A 167 5.74 14.05 -11.68
C LYS A 167 5.03 14.39 -10.35
N LYS A 168 4.28 15.49 -10.30
CA LYS A 168 3.50 15.91 -9.11
C LYS A 168 2.45 14.89 -8.65
N HIS A 169 2.10 13.92 -9.49
CA HIS A 169 1.17 12.84 -9.16
C HIS A 169 1.86 11.60 -8.58
N ALA A 170 3.20 11.52 -8.67
CA ALA A 170 4.00 10.57 -7.90
C ALA A 170 4.19 11.12 -6.49
N LEU A 171 3.88 10.32 -5.49
CA LEU A 171 3.90 10.70 -4.06
C LEU A 171 5.28 10.44 -3.44
N CYS A 172 5.93 9.34 -3.83
CA CYS A 172 7.29 9.01 -3.45
C CYS A 172 7.87 7.94 -4.39
N TYR A 173 9.18 7.72 -4.27
CA TYR A 173 9.92 6.63 -4.88
C TYR A 173 10.49 5.72 -3.79
N ILE A 174 10.34 4.41 -3.93
CA ILE A 174 10.81 3.40 -2.99
C ILE A 174 11.60 2.34 -3.77
N ASP A 175 12.81 2.02 -3.33
CA ASP A 175 13.67 1.02 -4.00
C ASP A 175 14.29 0.00 -3.02
N GLU A 176 13.79 -0.08 -1.79
CA GLU A 176 14.29 -1.02 -0.78
C GLU A 176 14.22 -2.47 -1.22
N LEU A 177 13.19 -2.84 -2.00
CA LEU A 177 13.01 -4.18 -2.56
C LEU A 177 13.55 -4.32 -4.00
N GLN A 178 14.29 -3.34 -4.51
CA GLN A 178 14.79 -3.28 -5.89
C GLN A 178 13.66 -3.34 -6.95
N GLU A 179 12.53 -2.73 -6.62
CA GLU A 179 11.33 -2.70 -7.47
C GLU A 179 11.13 -1.37 -8.17
N ARG A 180 11.97 -0.38 -7.88
CA ARG A 180 11.91 0.96 -8.47
C ARG A 180 10.49 1.51 -8.41
N GLU A 181 9.85 1.36 -7.26
CA GLU A 181 8.45 1.67 -7.08
C GLU A 181 8.19 3.17 -7.01
N LEU A 182 7.21 3.64 -7.75
CA LEU A 182 6.57 4.93 -7.57
C LEU A 182 5.18 4.72 -6.97
N VAL A 183 4.94 5.26 -5.80
CA VAL A 183 3.59 5.35 -5.25
C VAL A 183 2.90 6.53 -5.90
N VAL A 184 1.77 6.29 -6.56
CA VAL A 184 1.12 7.27 -7.44
C VAL A 184 -0.31 7.54 -6.98
N ASP A 185 -0.73 8.80 -7.02
CA ASP A 185 -2.13 9.18 -6.86
C ASP A 185 -2.93 8.78 -8.10
N VAL A 186 -3.37 7.53 -8.13
CA VAL A 186 -4.10 6.94 -9.26
C VAL A 186 -5.40 7.69 -9.58
N PHE A 187 -6.01 8.36 -8.59
CA PHE A 187 -7.26 9.10 -8.80
C PHE A 187 -7.06 10.33 -9.68
N ARG A 188 -5.86 10.92 -9.68
CA ARG A 188 -5.49 12.08 -10.51
C ARG A 188 -5.06 11.72 -11.92
N ILE A 189 -4.68 10.46 -12.16
CA ILE A 189 -4.15 10.00 -13.45
C ILE A 189 -5.09 9.02 -14.17
N ARG A 190 -6.24 8.69 -13.60
CA ARG A 190 -7.14 7.63 -14.09
C ARG A 190 -7.45 7.71 -15.59
N ASN A 191 -7.62 8.94 -16.11
CA ASN A 191 -7.91 9.17 -17.53
C ASN A 191 -6.67 9.04 -18.45
N GLN A 192 -5.48 8.84 -17.89
CA GLN A 192 -4.22 8.68 -18.61
C GLN A 192 -3.77 7.22 -18.64
N ILE A 193 -4.49 6.32 -17.95
CA ILE A 193 -4.15 4.91 -17.85
C ILE A 193 -4.66 4.18 -19.09
N GLU A 194 -3.76 3.46 -19.74
CA GLU A 194 -4.01 2.65 -20.92
C GLU A 194 -3.61 1.19 -20.66
N THR A 195 -4.36 0.24 -21.22
CA THR A 195 -3.96 -1.17 -21.23
C THR A 195 -3.05 -1.43 -22.42
N MET A 196 -1.89 -2.01 -22.17
CA MET A 196 -0.97 -2.44 -23.22
C MET A 196 -1.39 -3.82 -23.75
N SER A 197 -1.44 -3.94 -25.07
CA SER A 197 -1.74 -5.20 -25.77
C SER A 197 -0.57 -6.17 -25.70
#